data_f7ddb15b4ee4c1e83ecbc8229c9daedb
#
_entry.id   f7ddb15b4ee4c1e83ecbc8229c9daedb
#
_cell.length_a   1.000
_cell.length_b   1.000
_cell.length_c   1.000
_cell.angle_alpha   90.00
_cell.angle_beta   90.00
_cell.angle_gamma   90.00
#
_symmetry.space_group_name_H-M   'P 1'
#
loop_
_entity.id
_entity.type
_entity.pdbx_description
1 polymer ?
#
loop_
_entity_poly.entity_id
_entity_poly.type
_entity_poly.pdbx_seq_one_letter_code
_entity_poly.pdbx_strand_id
1 'polypeptide(L)'
;AALSGPVLGALGIMMSFAVLISALASLQSTAVSPARTLLAMGYYKALGPKFANISPKFQSPSYATLASCLIATLFYVLMRFISTSVLWDTISALSLMVCLYYGITAFACVWYFRKVSFSSGVKEFLNKFLFPMLGGIMLLVFFARTSYDSMDPGYGSGSEIGGVGLVFCLSVAILILGLCVMTYQRCVRPAFFKGKIPMEVEHMIE
;
A
#
# COMPACT_ATOMS: atom_id res chain seq x y z
N ALA A 1 19.69 8.41 -14.99
CA ALA A 1 19.92 8.71 -16.41
C ALA A 1 20.91 9.87 -16.63
N ALA A 2 20.82 11.00 -15.89
CA ALA A 2 21.70 12.17 -16.08
C ALA A 2 23.20 11.87 -15.87
N LEU A 3 23.55 10.97 -14.96
CA LEU A 3 24.94 10.60 -14.66
C LEU A 3 25.48 9.46 -15.53
N SER A 4 24.64 8.75 -16.27
CA SER A 4 25.07 7.60 -17.07
C SER A 4 25.91 7.99 -18.31
N GLY A 5 25.62 9.13 -18.92
CA GLY A 5 26.38 9.64 -20.07
C GLY A 5 27.87 9.93 -19.76
N PRO A 6 28.16 10.76 -18.73
CA PRO A 6 29.53 11.11 -18.38
C PRO A 6 30.39 9.94 -17.90
N VAL A 7 29.77 8.93 -17.25
CA VAL A 7 30.49 7.79 -16.64
C VAL A 7 30.61 6.60 -17.59
N LEU A 8 29.57 6.29 -18.36
CA LEU A 8 29.48 5.05 -19.15
C LEU A 8 29.53 5.26 -20.67
N GLY A 9 29.56 6.50 -21.16
CA GLY A 9 29.59 6.80 -22.60
C GLY A 9 28.48 6.09 -23.37
N ALA A 10 28.84 5.33 -24.42
CA ALA A 10 27.89 4.59 -25.24
C ALA A 10 27.07 3.53 -24.46
N LEU A 11 27.56 3.00 -23.36
CA LEU A 11 26.83 2.07 -22.50
C LEU A 11 25.70 2.75 -21.67
N GLY A 12 25.68 4.08 -21.62
CA GLY A 12 24.61 4.84 -20.99
C GLY A 12 23.22 4.56 -21.58
N ILE A 13 23.15 4.22 -22.86
CA ILE A 13 21.93 3.83 -23.55
C ILE A 13 21.37 2.51 -22.95
N MET A 14 22.22 1.52 -22.75
CA MET A 14 21.82 0.23 -22.13
C MET A 14 21.29 0.43 -20.71
N MET A 15 21.92 1.30 -19.93
CA MET A 15 21.42 1.65 -18.60
C MET A 15 20.04 2.33 -18.66
N SER A 16 19.80 3.22 -19.62
CA SER A 16 18.50 3.84 -19.82
C SER A 16 17.41 2.82 -20.17
N PHE A 17 17.70 1.85 -21.04
CA PHE A 17 16.80 0.76 -21.33
C PHE A 17 16.52 -0.13 -20.12
N ALA A 18 17.54 -0.46 -19.33
CA ALA A 18 17.37 -1.22 -18.10
C ALA A 18 16.44 -0.52 -17.09
N VAL A 19 16.61 0.79 -16.92
CA VAL A 19 15.74 1.61 -16.06
C VAL A 19 14.30 1.64 -16.59
N LEU A 20 14.11 1.78 -17.91
CA LEU A 20 12.78 1.75 -18.52
C LEU A 20 12.08 0.42 -18.30
N ILE A 21 12.78 -0.70 -18.54
CA ILE A 21 12.22 -2.05 -18.33
C ILE A 21 11.87 -2.25 -16.86
N SER A 22 12.74 -1.84 -15.94
CA SER A 22 12.49 -1.91 -14.50
C SER A 22 11.27 -1.08 -14.09
N ALA A 23 11.14 0.14 -14.62
CA ALA A 23 9.99 1.01 -14.36
C ALA A 23 8.69 0.40 -14.87
N LEU A 24 8.69 -0.18 -16.08
CA LEU A 24 7.52 -0.86 -16.64
C LEU A 24 7.11 -2.07 -15.81
N ALA A 25 8.07 -2.90 -15.39
CA ALA A 25 7.80 -4.06 -14.54
C ALA A 25 7.21 -3.64 -13.17
N SER A 26 7.75 -2.60 -12.57
CA SER A 26 7.24 -2.03 -11.31
C SER A 26 5.82 -1.47 -11.49
N LEU A 27 5.55 -0.76 -12.58
CA LEU A 27 4.23 -0.23 -12.88
C LEU A 27 3.20 -1.36 -13.02
N GLN A 28 3.55 -2.42 -13.74
CA GLN A 28 2.67 -3.58 -13.94
C GLN A 28 2.32 -4.26 -12.60
N SER A 29 3.30 -4.54 -11.75
CA SER A 29 3.05 -5.18 -10.45
C SER A 29 2.24 -4.28 -9.51
N THR A 30 2.52 -2.98 -9.51
CA THR A 30 1.79 -2.00 -8.71
C THR A 30 0.35 -1.80 -9.18
N ALA A 31 0.07 -1.91 -10.47
CA ALA A 31 -1.29 -1.80 -11.02
C ALA A 31 -2.15 -3.05 -10.73
N VAL A 32 -1.56 -4.25 -10.73
CA VAL A 32 -2.27 -5.52 -10.48
C VAL A 32 -2.65 -5.69 -9.02
N SER A 33 -1.81 -5.26 -8.09
CA SER A 33 -2.01 -5.46 -6.65
C SER A 33 -3.31 -4.82 -6.12
N PRO A 34 -3.64 -3.55 -6.38
CA PRO A 34 -4.90 -2.95 -5.95
C PRO A 34 -6.13 -3.64 -6.56
N ALA A 35 -6.06 -4.04 -7.82
CA ALA A 35 -7.15 -4.74 -8.49
C ALA A 35 -7.50 -6.07 -7.81
N ARG A 36 -6.48 -6.84 -7.41
CA ARG A 36 -6.66 -8.09 -6.66
C ARG A 36 -7.21 -7.85 -5.25
N THR A 37 -6.75 -6.81 -4.57
CA THR A 37 -7.25 -6.41 -3.25
C THR A 37 -8.72 -6.01 -3.32
N LEU A 38 -9.12 -5.21 -4.31
CA LEU A 38 -10.52 -4.83 -4.53
C LEU A 38 -11.40 -6.04 -4.88
N LEU A 39 -10.87 -6.98 -5.67
CA LEU A 39 -11.54 -8.24 -5.96
C LEU A 39 -11.78 -9.04 -4.68
N ALA A 40 -10.75 -9.25 -3.85
CA ALA A 40 -10.88 -9.95 -2.58
C ALA A 40 -11.90 -9.27 -1.66
N MET A 41 -11.85 -7.94 -1.54
CA MET A 41 -12.84 -7.18 -0.78
C MET A 41 -14.27 -7.35 -1.32
N GLY A 42 -14.42 -7.51 -2.63
CA GLY A 42 -15.70 -7.82 -3.28
C GLY A 42 -16.22 -9.21 -2.90
N TYR A 43 -15.37 -10.24 -2.95
CA TYR A 43 -15.70 -11.62 -2.56
C TYR A 43 -16.11 -11.70 -1.10
N TYR A 44 -15.38 -11.08 -0.20
CA TYR A 44 -15.72 -11.04 1.23
C TYR A 44 -16.91 -10.11 1.55
N LYS A 45 -17.58 -9.57 0.53
CA LYS A 45 -18.73 -8.63 0.69
C LYS A 45 -18.38 -7.35 1.47
N ALA A 46 -17.09 -7.01 1.57
CA ALA A 46 -16.64 -5.73 2.13
C ALA A 46 -16.93 -4.56 1.17
N LEU A 47 -16.90 -4.82 -0.14
CA LEU A 47 -17.27 -3.88 -1.21
C LEU A 47 -18.51 -4.36 -1.99
N GLY A 48 -18.96 -3.55 -2.96
CA GLY A 48 -20.11 -3.88 -3.81
C GLY A 48 -19.90 -5.16 -4.64
N PRO A 49 -20.97 -5.91 -4.98
CA PRO A 49 -20.85 -7.17 -5.71
C PRO A 49 -20.23 -7.02 -7.10
N LYS A 50 -20.24 -5.82 -7.68
CA LYS A 50 -19.59 -5.51 -8.95
C LYS A 50 -18.06 -5.73 -8.92
N PHE A 51 -17.44 -5.57 -7.76
CA PHE A 51 -16.01 -5.79 -7.58
C PHE A 51 -15.61 -7.27 -7.53
N ALA A 52 -16.55 -8.16 -7.19
CA ALA A 52 -16.34 -9.61 -7.18
C ALA A 52 -16.45 -10.23 -8.59
N ASN A 53 -16.86 -9.46 -9.59
CA ASN A 53 -17.11 -10.00 -10.93
C ASN A 53 -15.81 -10.15 -11.72
N ILE A 54 -15.57 -11.37 -12.21
CA ILE A 54 -14.45 -11.71 -13.09
C ILE A 54 -14.98 -11.76 -14.52
N SER A 55 -14.32 -11.06 -15.44
CA SER A 55 -14.68 -11.09 -16.85
C SER A 55 -14.41 -12.46 -17.46
N PRO A 56 -15.40 -13.15 -18.06
CA PRO A 56 -15.21 -14.47 -18.66
C PRO A 56 -14.25 -14.46 -19.85
N LYS A 57 -14.14 -13.33 -20.54
CA LYS A 57 -13.27 -13.18 -21.71
C LYS A 57 -11.78 -13.03 -21.34
N PHE A 58 -11.48 -12.28 -20.29
CA PHE A 58 -10.11 -11.94 -19.89
C PHE A 58 -9.65 -12.67 -18.62
N GLN A 59 -10.53 -13.41 -17.96
CA GLN A 59 -10.29 -14.10 -16.68
C GLN A 59 -9.62 -13.18 -15.63
N SER A 60 -10.00 -11.90 -15.65
CA SER A 60 -9.43 -10.85 -14.82
C SER A 60 -10.54 -9.99 -14.21
N PRO A 61 -10.29 -9.35 -13.05
CA PRO A 61 -11.26 -8.47 -12.39
C PRO A 61 -11.33 -7.12 -13.11
N SER A 62 -11.90 -7.09 -14.32
CA SER A 62 -11.89 -5.92 -15.21
C SER A 62 -12.48 -4.67 -14.55
N TYR A 63 -13.57 -4.83 -13.79
CA TYR A 63 -14.19 -3.71 -13.09
C TYR A 63 -13.29 -3.15 -11.99
N ALA A 64 -12.67 -4.01 -11.18
CA ALA A 64 -11.75 -3.59 -10.13
C ALA A 64 -10.49 -2.93 -10.71
N THR A 65 -9.96 -3.46 -11.81
CA THR A 65 -8.79 -2.89 -12.51
C THR A 65 -9.12 -1.52 -13.08
N LEU A 66 -10.26 -1.38 -13.77
CA LEU A 66 -10.67 -0.09 -14.34
C LEU A 66 -10.90 0.96 -13.24
N ALA A 67 -11.59 0.58 -12.14
CA ALA A 67 -11.83 1.47 -11.02
C ALA A 67 -10.52 1.93 -10.35
N SER A 68 -9.57 1.00 -10.12
CA SER A 68 -8.27 1.36 -9.53
C SER A 68 -7.44 2.28 -10.45
N CYS A 69 -7.43 2.01 -11.76
CA CYS A 69 -6.75 2.86 -12.73
C CYS A 69 -7.38 4.27 -12.81
N LEU A 70 -8.71 4.36 -12.83
CA LEU A 70 -9.40 5.66 -12.86
C LEU A 70 -9.11 6.48 -11.61
N ILE A 71 -9.19 5.86 -10.42
CA ILE A 71 -8.89 6.54 -9.15
C ILE A 71 -7.43 7.01 -9.13
N ALA A 72 -6.49 6.16 -9.54
CA ALA A 72 -5.07 6.51 -9.58
C ALA A 72 -4.79 7.65 -10.57
N THR A 73 -5.38 7.60 -11.76
CA THR A 73 -5.23 8.65 -12.78
C THR A 73 -5.82 9.97 -12.31
N LEU A 74 -7.04 9.94 -11.75
CA LEU A 74 -7.71 11.13 -11.22
C LEU A 74 -6.86 11.76 -10.11
N PHE A 75 -6.38 10.94 -9.18
CA PHE A 75 -5.52 11.39 -8.09
C PHE A 75 -4.23 12.04 -8.61
N TYR A 76 -3.55 11.38 -9.56
CA TYR A 76 -2.34 11.92 -10.18
C TYR A 76 -2.58 13.26 -10.87
N VAL A 77 -3.66 13.36 -11.66
CA VAL A 77 -4.02 14.58 -12.37
C VAL A 77 -4.32 15.71 -11.39
N LEU A 78 -5.11 15.44 -10.33
CA LEU A 78 -5.40 16.42 -9.30
C LEU A 78 -4.13 16.93 -8.61
N MET A 79 -3.24 16.03 -8.19
CA MET A 79 -1.98 16.42 -7.55
C MET A 79 -1.06 17.18 -8.49
N ARG A 80 -1.03 16.85 -9.77
CA ARG A 80 -0.23 17.52 -10.78
C ARG A 80 -0.72 18.96 -11.06
N PHE A 81 -2.05 19.18 -11.01
CA PHE A 81 -2.62 20.53 -11.13
C PHE A 81 -2.28 21.43 -9.95
N ILE A 82 -2.15 20.88 -8.75
CA ILE A 82 -1.77 21.68 -7.57
C ILE A 82 -0.32 22.12 -7.68
N SER A 83 0.62 21.20 -7.75
CA SER A 83 2.05 21.48 -7.92
C SER A 83 2.86 20.19 -8.14
N THR A 84 4.00 20.32 -8.83
CA THR A 84 4.96 19.21 -8.94
C THR A 84 5.60 18.88 -7.60
N SER A 85 5.79 19.84 -6.73
CA SER A 85 6.32 19.67 -5.36
C SER A 85 5.39 18.81 -4.52
N VAL A 86 4.09 19.08 -4.55
CA VAL A 86 3.06 18.30 -3.83
C VAL A 86 3.02 16.84 -4.27
N LEU A 87 3.31 16.57 -5.56
CA LEU A 87 3.40 15.20 -6.05
C LEU A 87 4.55 14.42 -5.37
N TRP A 88 5.74 15.04 -5.22
CA TRP A 88 6.86 14.42 -4.52
C TRP A 88 6.56 14.20 -3.03
N ASP A 89 5.93 15.15 -2.38
CA ASP A 89 5.50 15.04 -0.98
C ASP A 89 4.48 13.92 -0.79
N THR A 90 3.59 13.72 -1.76
CA THR A 90 2.63 12.61 -1.75
C THR A 90 3.34 11.26 -1.82
N ILE A 91 4.40 11.12 -2.62
CA ILE A 91 5.19 9.88 -2.70
C ILE A 91 5.87 9.60 -1.35
N SER A 92 6.41 10.64 -0.70
CA SER A 92 7.00 10.53 0.64
C SER A 92 5.94 10.14 1.69
N ALA A 93 4.76 10.74 1.64
CA ALA A 93 3.63 10.40 2.51
C ALA A 93 3.16 8.95 2.35
N LEU A 94 3.13 8.43 1.10
CA LEU A 94 2.82 7.02 0.84
C LEU A 94 3.83 6.09 1.49
N SER A 95 5.12 6.43 1.48
CA SER A 95 6.16 5.62 2.14
C SER A 95 5.90 5.49 3.64
N LEU A 96 5.48 6.57 4.30
CA LEU A 96 5.05 6.54 5.71
C LEU A 96 3.86 5.58 5.93
N MET A 97 2.85 5.64 5.08
CA MET A 97 1.68 4.76 5.18
C MET A 97 2.04 3.29 4.98
N VAL A 98 2.98 3.01 4.06
CA VAL A 98 3.49 1.65 3.82
C VAL A 98 4.19 1.10 5.07
N CYS A 99 5.05 1.89 5.73
CA CYS A 99 5.70 1.48 6.98
C CYS A 99 4.69 1.17 8.08
N LEU A 100 3.65 2.00 8.23
CA LEU A 100 2.60 1.80 9.23
C LEU A 100 1.82 0.50 8.95
N TYR A 101 1.35 0.32 7.74
CA TYR A 101 0.52 -0.82 7.37
C TYR A 101 1.28 -2.14 7.46
N TYR A 102 2.53 -2.21 6.99
CA TYR A 102 3.35 -3.41 7.15
C TYR A 102 3.73 -3.67 8.61
N GLY A 103 4.00 -2.63 9.39
CA GLY A 103 4.22 -2.74 10.83
C GLY A 103 3.02 -3.39 11.54
N ILE A 104 1.82 -2.88 11.31
CA ILE A 104 0.58 -3.42 11.89
C ILE A 104 0.36 -4.88 11.42
N THR A 105 0.58 -5.17 10.14
CA THR A 105 0.43 -6.52 9.59
C THR A 105 1.42 -7.51 10.22
N ALA A 106 2.66 -7.09 10.46
CA ALA A 106 3.66 -7.92 11.13
C ALA A 106 3.23 -8.27 12.57
N PHE A 107 2.70 -7.31 13.32
CA PHE A 107 2.16 -7.58 14.67
C PHE A 107 0.91 -8.46 14.64
N ALA A 108 0.03 -8.28 13.67
CA ALA A 108 -1.13 -9.16 13.47
C ALA A 108 -0.69 -10.60 13.19
N CYS A 109 0.36 -10.80 12.38
CA CYS A 109 0.97 -12.09 12.12
C CYS A 109 1.50 -12.74 13.41
N VAL A 110 2.29 -12.00 14.20
CA VAL A 110 2.84 -12.45 15.48
C VAL A 110 1.70 -12.87 16.43
N TRP A 111 0.65 -12.05 16.52
CA TRP A 111 -0.50 -12.32 17.38
C TRP A 111 -1.25 -13.59 16.98
N TYR A 112 -1.47 -13.77 15.69
CA TYR A 112 -2.20 -14.92 15.16
C TYR A 112 -1.43 -16.23 15.35
N PHE A 113 -0.13 -16.23 15.03
CA PHE A 113 0.71 -17.43 15.09
C PHE A 113 1.34 -17.72 16.46
N ARG A 114 1.12 -16.86 17.48
CA ARG A 114 1.76 -17.01 18.79
C ARG A 114 1.66 -18.40 19.39
N LYS A 115 0.46 -19.03 19.37
CA LYS A 115 0.24 -20.35 19.96
C LYS A 115 0.97 -21.47 19.22
N VAL A 116 0.99 -21.42 17.89
CA VAL A 116 1.65 -22.41 17.05
C VAL A 116 3.16 -22.25 17.12
N SER A 117 3.64 -21.03 17.16
CA SER A 117 5.06 -20.71 17.20
C SER A 117 5.77 -21.22 18.44
N PHE A 118 5.13 -21.18 19.60
CA PHE A 118 5.69 -21.72 20.86
C PHE A 118 5.63 -23.23 20.97
N SER A 119 4.78 -23.91 20.16
CA SER A 119 4.57 -25.35 20.24
C SER A 119 5.36 -26.17 19.21
N SER A 120 5.85 -25.56 18.12
CA SER A 120 6.32 -26.28 16.92
C SER A 120 7.84 -26.31 16.73
N GLY A 121 8.64 -25.81 17.69
CA GLY A 121 10.11 -25.86 17.63
C GLY A 121 10.77 -24.54 17.24
N VAL A 122 12.13 -24.49 17.38
CA VAL A 122 12.94 -23.28 17.28
C VAL A 122 12.86 -22.61 15.89
N LYS A 123 12.85 -23.40 14.82
CA LYS A 123 12.79 -22.88 13.44
C LYS A 123 11.46 -22.17 13.14
N GLU A 124 10.36 -22.72 13.63
CA GLU A 124 9.05 -22.10 13.47
C GLU A 124 8.88 -20.87 14.36
N PHE A 125 9.45 -20.89 15.55
CA PHE A 125 9.52 -19.74 16.44
C PHE A 125 10.27 -18.57 15.78
N LEU A 126 11.44 -18.82 15.18
CA LEU A 126 12.19 -17.79 14.49
C LEU A 126 11.40 -17.18 13.33
N ASN A 127 10.83 -18.02 12.45
CA ASN A 127 10.18 -17.56 11.22
C ASN A 127 8.80 -16.92 11.46
N LYS A 128 8.01 -17.45 12.39
CA LYS A 128 6.62 -17.02 12.60
C LYS A 128 6.47 -15.97 13.71
N PHE A 129 7.44 -15.89 14.61
CA PHE A 129 7.37 -14.96 15.74
C PHE A 129 8.51 -13.93 15.70
N LEU A 130 9.77 -14.37 15.73
CA LEU A 130 10.90 -13.47 15.95
C LEU A 130 11.14 -12.53 14.77
N PHE A 131 11.22 -13.04 13.55
CA PHE A 131 11.47 -12.20 12.37
C PHE A 131 10.33 -11.21 12.08
N PRO A 132 9.05 -11.60 12.10
CA PRO A 132 7.95 -10.64 11.94
C PRO A 132 7.91 -9.61 13.06
N MET A 133 8.22 -9.99 14.30
CA MET A 133 8.25 -9.07 15.44
C MET A 133 9.36 -8.03 15.29
N LEU A 134 10.59 -8.46 14.99
CA LEU A 134 11.71 -7.54 14.76
C LEU A 134 11.45 -6.61 13.58
N GLY A 135 10.97 -7.16 12.45
CA GLY A 135 10.60 -6.36 11.29
C GLY A 135 9.51 -5.35 11.60
N GLY A 136 8.46 -5.76 12.34
CA GLY A 136 7.38 -4.87 12.76
C GLY A 136 7.85 -3.74 13.68
N ILE A 137 8.68 -4.05 14.67
CA ILE A 137 9.28 -3.03 15.56
C ILE A 137 10.11 -2.05 14.75
N MET A 138 10.99 -2.55 13.87
CA MET A 138 11.86 -1.72 13.04
C MET A 138 11.05 -0.77 12.15
N LEU A 139 9.99 -1.27 11.50
CA LEU A 139 9.09 -0.46 10.69
C LEU A 139 8.36 0.61 11.49
N LEU A 140 7.88 0.29 12.70
CA LEU A 140 7.24 1.29 13.55
C LEU A 140 8.21 2.34 14.07
N VAL A 141 9.46 1.96 14.37
CA VAL A 141 10.51 2.92 14.74
C VAL A 141 10.81 3.87 13.58
N PHE A 142 10.95 3.34 12.36
CA PHE A 142 11.12 4.17 11.16
C PHE A 142 9.92 5.06 10.91
N PHE A 143 8.70 4.53 11.04
CA PHE A 143 7.48 5.32 10.94
C PHE A 143 7.48 6.48 11.93
N ALA A 144 7.75 6.22 13.21
CA ALA A 144 7.77 7.25 14.25
C ALA A 144 8.86 8.31 13.99
N ARG A 145 10.07 7.88 13.60
CA ARG A 145 11.19 8.78 13.29
C ARG A 145 10.88 9.64 12.07
N THR A 146 10.44 9.03 10.97
CA THR A 146 10.11 9.76 9.75
C THR A 146 8.89 10.66 9.93
N SER A 147 7.90 10.25 10.75
CA SER A 147 6.78 11.12 11.11
C SER A 147 7.23 12.36 11.87
N TYR A 148 8.16 12.19 12.81
CA TYR A 148 8.73 13.32 13.55
C TYR A 148 9.52 14.25 12.61
N ASP A 149 10.39 13.71 11.77
CA ASP A 149 11.18 14.49 10.82
C ASP A 149 10.28 15.18 9.77
N SER A 150 9.17 14.57 9.37
CA SER A 150 8.22 15.15 8.40
C SER A 150 7.34 16.26 8.96
N MET A 151 7.35 16.50 10.28
CA MET A 151 6.74 17.69 10.88
C MET A 151 7.55 18.96 10.59
N ASP A 152 8.85 18.83 10.33
CA ASP A 152 9.70 19.97 9.99
C ASP A 152 9.27 20.53 8.61
N PRO A 153 9.01 21.85 8.51
CA PRO A 153 8.68 22.49 7.23
C PRO A 153 9.76 22.32 6.14
N GLY A 154 11.02 22.14 6.54
CA GLY A 154 12.13 21.88 5.62
C GLY A 154 12.16 20.46 5.01
N TYR A 155 11.32 19.55 5.50
CA TYR A 155 11.28 18.18 5.02
C TYR A 155 10.47 18.05 3.71
N GLY A 156 11.02 17.34 2.72
CA GLY A 156 10.38 17.16 1.42
C GLY A 156 10.55 18.33 0.48
N SER A 157 9.48 18.91 0.01
CA SER A 157 9.51 20.05 -0.93
C SER A 157 9.70 21.42 -0.26
N GLY A 158 9.79 21.48 1.07
CA GLY A 158 9.81 22.73 1.82
C GLY A 158 8.46 23.46 1.87
N SER A 159 7.39 22.78 1.47
CA SER A 159 6.03 23.32 1.55
C SER A 159 5.44 23.03 2.94
N GLU A 160 4.78 24.05 3.53
CA GLU A 160 4.18 23.96 4.86
C GLU A 160 2.70 24.33 4.86
N ILE A 161 1.96 23.76 5.78
CA ILE A 161 0.59 24.14 6.11
C ILE A 161 0.53 24.43 7.60
N GLY A 162 0.37 25.72 7.96
CA GLY A 162 0.25 26.13 9.36
C GLY A 162 1.49 25.84 10.22
N GLY A 163 2.70 25.89 9.65
CA GLY A 163 3.96 25.63 10.36
C GLY A 163 4.32 24.15 10.49
N VAL A 164 3.59 23.25 9.80
CA VAL A 164 3.85 21.81 9.78
C VAL A 164 4.16 21.38 8.35
N GLY A 165 5.13 20.48 8.18
CA GLY A 165 5.52 19.97 6.88
C GLY A 165 4.37 19.31 6.11
N LEU A 166 4.28 19.61 4.81
CA LEU A 166 3.20 19.13 3.94
C LEU A 166 3.14 17.58 3.89
N VAL A 167 4.28 16.91 3.94
CA VAL A 167 4.36 15.43 3.95
C VAL A 167 3.59 14.84 5.12
N PHE A 168 3.75 15.41 6.32
CA PHE A 168 3.02 14.95 7.50
C PHE A 168 1.52 15.20 7.37
N CYS A 169 1.11 16.39 6.94
CA CYS A 169 -0.29 16.75 6.73
C CYS A 169 -0.98 15.80 5.73
N LEU A 170 -0.32 15.49 4.60
CA LEU A 170 -0.81 14.55 3.60
C LEU A 170 -0.94 13.12 4.16
N SER A 171 0.05 12.68 4.94
CA SER A 171 0.02 11.36 5.59
C SER A 171 -1.17 11.22 6.52
N VAL A 172 -1.40 12.21 7.37
CA VAL A 172 -2.54 12.25 8.29
C VAL A 172 -3.87 12.33 7.54
N ALA A 173 -3.94 13.14 6.49
CA ALA A 173 -5.15 13.25 5.66
C ALA A 173 -5.52 11.93 4.98
N ILE A 174 -4.55 11.20 4.41
CA ILE A 174 -4.76 9.88 3.81
C ILE A 174 -5.23 8.87 4.86
N LEU A 175 -4.63 8.89 6.05
CA LEU A 175 -5.00 7.99 7.15
C LEU A 175 -6.44 8.26 7.63
N ILE A 176 -6.81 9.52 7.82
CA ILE A 176 -8.17 9.91 8.21
C ILE A 176 -9.17 9.49 7.14
N LEU A 177 -8.86 9.72 5.85
CA LEU A 177 -9.70 9.32 4.74
C LEU A 177 -9.91 7.80 4.73
N GLY A 178 -8.85 7.02 4.94
CA GLY A 178 -8.93 5.56 5.06
C GLY A 178 -9.81 5.12 6.23
N LEU A 179 -9.67 5.74 7.40
CA LEU A 179 -10.52 5.47 8.58
C LEU A 179 -11.98 5.85 8.32
N CYS A 180 -12.25 6.96 7.66
CA CYS A 180 -13.61 7.37 7.28
C CYS A 180 -14.26 6.34 6.33
N VAL A 181 -13.53 5.87 5.32
CA VAL A 181 -14.02 4.82 4.41
C VAL A 181 -14.27 3.52 5.17
N MET A 182 -13.37 3.13 6.07
CA MET A 182 -13.52 1.94 6.90
C MET A 182 -14.76 2.02 7.81
N THR A 183 -14.97 3.15 8.48
CA THR A 183 -16.14 3.35 9.36
C THR A 183 -17.43 3.39 8.56
N TYR A 184 -17.44 4.03 7.39
CA TYR A 184 -18.58 4.00 6.47
C TYR A 184 -18.91 2.57 6.05
N GLN A 185 -17.93 1.77 5.63
CA GLN A 185 -18.15 0.38 5.25
C GLN A 185 -18.62 -0.49 6.43
N ARG A 186 -18.15 -0.22 7.64
CA ARG A 186 -18.62 -0.89 8.86
C ARG A 186 -20.11 -0.63 9.11
N CYS A 187 -20.59 0.58 8.85
CA CYS A 187 -22.01 0.92 8.98
C CYS A 187 -22.88 0.28 7.87
N VAL A 188 -22.37 0.29 6.62
CA VAL A 188 -23.12 -0.21 5.46
C VAL A 188 -23.10 -1.75 5.37
N ARG A 189 -22.00 -2.38 5.83
CA ARG A 189 -21.75 -3.83 5.69
C ARG A 189 -21.27 -4.48 6.98
N PRO A 190 -22.07 -4.52 8.04
CA PRO A 190 -21.66 -5.01 9.34
C PRO A 190 -21.33 -6.52 9.35
N ALA A 191 -21.82 -7.30 8.39
CA ALA A 191 -21.60 -8.74 8.30
C ALA A 191 -20.12 -9.10 8.12
N PHE A 192 -19.39 -8.35 7.29
CA PHE A 192 -17.95 -8.53 7.09
C PHE A 192 -17.17 -8.32 8.40
N PHE A 193 -17.47 -7.24 9.14
CA PHE A 193 -16.77 -6.92 10.39
C PHE A 193 -17.13 -7.85 11.56
N LYS A 194 -18.21 -8.62 11.45
CA LYS A 194 -18.60 -9.67 12.42
C LYS A 194 -17.96 -11.03 12.13
N GLY A 195 -17.04 -11.10 11.15
CA GLY A 195 -16.33 -12.34 10.80
C GLY A 195 -17.21 -13.44 10.16
N LYS A 196 -18.40 -13.09 9.68
CA LYS A 196 -19.25 -14.02 8.93
C LYS A 196 -18.74 -14.12 7.49
N ILE A 197 -17.86 -15.08 7.26
CA ILE A 197 -17.38 -15.42 5.92
C ILE A 197 -18.53 -16.08 5.15
N PRO A 198 -18.86 -15.63 3.91
CA PRO A 198 -19.84 -16.32 3.09
C PRO A 198 -19.38 -17.76 2.81
N MET A 199 -20.28 -18.74 2.98
CA MET A 199 -19.99 -20.17 2.72
C MET A 199 -19.46 -20.44 1.30
N GLU A 200 -19.82 -19.61 0.33
CA GLU A 200 -19.30 -19.69 -1.05
C GLU A 200 -17.78 -19.48 -1.18
N VAL A 201 -17.15 -18.84 -0.20
CA VAL A 201 -15.70 -18.59 -0.20
C VAL A 201 -14.96 -19.76 0.48
N GLU A 202 -15.61 -20.45 1.39
CA GLU A 202 -15.05 -21.60 2.13
C GLU A 202 -14.75 -22.77 1.19
N HIS A 203 -15.63 -23.05 0.22
CA HIS A 203 -15.45 -24.10 -0.79
C HIS A 203 -14.41 -23.77 -1.90
N MET A 204 -13.88 -22.55 -1.97
CA MET A 204 -12.84 -22.18 -2.93
C MET A 204 -11.43 -22.18 -2.32
N ILE A 205 -11.34 -22.41 -1.01
CA ILE A 205 -10.06 -22.46 -0.26
C ILE A 205 -9.64 -23.90 0.04
N GLU A 206 -10.58 -24.88 -0.06
CA GLU A 206 -10.32 -26.33 -0.05
C GLU A 206 -9.91 -26.82 -1.45
#